data_a3bb3c45dfae87202d4d47cd1b331710
#
_entry.id   a3bb3c45dfae87202d4d47cd1b331710
#
_cell.length_a   1.000
_cell.length_b   1.000
_cell.length_c   1.000
_cell.angle_alpha   90.00
_cell.angle_beta   90.00
_cell.angle_gamma   90.00
#
_symmetry.space_group_name_H-M   'P 1'
#
loop_
_entity.id
_entity.type
_entity.pdbx_description
1 polymer ?
#
loop_
_entity_poly.entity_id
_entity_poly.type
_entity_poly.pdbx_seq_one_letter_code
_entity_poly.pdbx_strand_id
1 'polypeptide(L)'
;MCTLVLAWQVFADTPVAVAANRDEMVDRPSEPPQRIDDEPAVIAPRDSEAGGTWIGHNEHGLFVGITNRWTDAELAGDRSRGLLTRDALRKESAEEAARFVESAVRDHEFDGFNLVVADENAALLLEWDGQLAVRNFQPGVHVVVNVGADGDWRIPEERPEDGRQQGENAA
;
A
#
# COMPACT_ATOMS: atom_id res chain seq x y z
N MET A 1 -9.47 10.99 2.06
CA MET A 1 -8.38 10.32 2.81
C MET A 1 -8.59 8.82 2.77
N CYS A 2 -7.60 8.07 2.25
CA CYS A 2 -7.64 6.60 2.28
C CYS A 2 -7.52 6.08 3.70
N THR A 3 -8.19 4.96 3.97
CA THR A 3 -8.13 4.27 5.26
C THR A 3 -8.03 2.78 5.02
N LEU A 4 -7.11 2.13 5.70
CA LEU A 4 -6.94 0.68 5.72
C LEU A 4 -6.98 0.19 7.15
N VAL A 5 -7.85 -0.77 7.44
CA VAL A 5 -7.94 -1.45 8.74
C VAL A 5 -7.49 -2.89 8.54
N LEU A 6 -6.46 -3.30 9.26
CA LEU A 6 -5.92 -4.65 9.29
C LEU A 6 -6.26 -5.27 10.66
N ALA A 7 -6.97 -6.39 10.67
CA ALA A 7 -7.06 -7.28 11.82
C ALA A 7 -6.14 -8.47 11.57
N TRP A 8 -4.97 -8.47 12.22
CA TRP A 8 -3.95 -9.50 12.07
C TRP A 8 -3.92 -10.43 13.27
N GLN A 9 -4.10 -11.73 13.03
CA GLN A 9 -4.17 -12.78 14.07
C GLN A 9 -5.22 -12.50 15.17
N VAL A 10 -6.31 -11.82 14.81
CA VAL A 10 -7.44 -11.54 15.73
C VAL A 10 -8.45 -12.68 15.72
N PHE A 11 -8.66 -13.31 14.58
CA PHE A 11 -9.64 -14.36 14.37
C PHE A 11 -8.94 -15.73 14.21
N ALA A 12 -9.47 -16.77 14.86
CA ALA A 12 -8.82 -18.08 14.91
C ALA A 12 -8.55 -18.71 13.52
N ASP A 13 -9.50 -18.56 12.59
CA ASP A 13 -9.45 -19.20 11.26
C ASP A 13 -9.16 -18.20 10.13
N THR A 14 -8.85 -16.95 10.47
CA THR A 14 -8.60 -15.88 9.51
C THR A 14 -7.45 -15.02 10.01
N PRO A 15 -6.21 -15.39 9.69
CA PRO A 15 -5.03 -14.67 10.20
C PRO A 15 -4.95 -13.23 9.69
N VAL A 16 -5.47 -12.95 8.49
CA VAL A 16 -5.49 -11.63 7.87
C VAL A 16 -6.91 -11.28 7.48
N ALA A 17 -7.50 -10.27 8.10
CA ALA A 17 -8.77 -9.68 7.69
C ALA A 17 -8.58 -8.18 7.48
N VAL A 18 -9.11 -7.65 6.36
CA VAL A 18 -8.88 -6.26 5.96
C VAL A 18 -10.19 -5.60 5.53
N ALA A 19 -10.32 -4.34 5.92
CA ALA A 19 -11.30 -3.42 5.35
C ALA A 19 -10.57 -2.14 4.90
N ALA A 20 -10.90 -1.65 3.70
CA ALA A 20 -10.25 -0.45 3.18
C ALA A 20 -11.23 0.46 2.45
N ASN A 21 -10.96 1.76 2.54
CA ASN A 21 -11.61 2.80 1.75
C ASN A 21 -10.56 3.51 0.90
N ARG A 22 -10.78 3.59 -0.40
CA ARG A 22 -9.98 4.38 -1.34
C ARG A 22 -10.67 5.72 -1.58
N ASP A 23 -9.99 6.79 -1.24
CA ASP A 23 -10.40 8.15 -1.54
C ASP A 23 -9.61 8.64 -2.77
N GLU A 24 -10.28 8.78 -3.89
CA GLU A 24 -9.70 9.07 -5.20
C GLU A 24 -10.65 9.92 -6.02
N MET A 25 -10.15 10.56 -7.07
CA MET A 25 -10.97 11.31 -8.03
C MET A 25 -12.08 10.42 -8.61
N VAL A 26 -13.30 10.95 -8.66
CA VAL A 26 -14.49 10.17 -9.09
C VAL A 26 -14.41 9.70 -10.53
N ASP A 27 -13.70 10.45 -11.37
CA ASP A 27 -13.50 10.18 -12.79
C ASP A 27 -12.29 9.29 -13.10
N ARG A 28 -11.46 8.94 -12.07
CA ARG A 28 -10.33 8.01 -12.27
C ARG A 28 -10.82 6.60 -12.55
N PRO A 29 -10.57 6.05 -13.76
CA PRO A 29 -11.12 4.77 -14.14
C PRO A 29 -10.46 3.63 -13.37
N SER A 30 -11.28 2.72 -12.84
CA SER A 30 -10.81 1.52 -12.16
C SER A 30 -11.71 0.32 -12.45
N GLU A 31 -11.11 -0.88 -12.43
CA GLU A 31 -11.82 -2.14 -12.59
C GLU A 31 -12.01 -2.81 -11.23
N PRO A 32 -13.13 -3.54 -11.01
CA PRO A 32 -13.37 -4.26 -9.77
C PRO A 32 -12.32 -5.36 -9.54
N PRO A 33 -12.24 -5.92 -8.30
CA PRO A 33 -11.34 -7.03 -8.01
C PRO A 33 -11.52 -8.19 -9.01
N GLN A 34 -10.43 -8.61 -9.60
CA GLN A 34 -10.34 -9.68 -10.59
C GLN A 34 -8.97 -10.34 -10.52
N ARG A 35 -8.79 -11.44 -11.22
CA ARG A 35 -7.48 -12.07 -11.37
C ARG A 35 -6.62 -11.23 -12.33
N ILE A 36 -5.54 -10.67 -11.81
CA ILE A 36 -4.64 -9.77 -12.56
C ILE A 36 -3.28 -10.40 -12.89
N ASP A 37 -2.96 -11.53 -12.27
CA ASP A 37 -1.75 -12.33 -12.51
C ASP A 37 -2.05 -13.82 -12.30
N ASP A 38 -1.26 -14.69 -12.91
CA ASP A 38 -1.47 -16.13 -12.91
C ASP A 38 -0.40 -16.90 -12.10
N GLU A 39 0.80 -16.38 -11.98
CA GLU A 39 1.94 -17.03 -11.29
C GLU A 39 2.74 -16.00 -10.47
N PRO A 40 2.43 -15.88 -9.17
CA PRO A 40 1.32 -16.47 -8.44
C PRO A 40 -0.04 -15.88 -8.87
N ALA A 41 -1.13 -16.61 -8.62
CA ALA A 41 -2.47 -16.08 -8.83
C ALA A 41 -2.73 -14.88 -7.89
N VAL A 42 -3.03 -13.72 -8.46
CA VAL A 42 -3.30 -12.47 -7.72
C VAL A 42 -4.72 -12.00 -8.00
N ILE A 43 -5.47 -11.73 -6.94
CA ILE A 43 -6.79 -11.07 -7.00
C ILE A 43 -6.64 -9.65 -6.48
N ALA A 44 -6.96 -8.68 -7.34
CA ALA A 44 -6.90 -7.26 -7.02
C ALA A 44 -7.80 -6.43 -7.95
N PRO A 45 -8.28 -5.24 -7.53
CA PRO A 45 -8.80 -4.24 -8.44
C PRO A 45 -7.67 -3.70 -9.32
N ARG A 46 -8.01 -3.10 -10.45
CA ARG A 46 -7.02 -2.51 -11.37
C ARG A 46 -7.26 -1.02 -11.54
N ASP A 47 -6.21 -0.26 -11.43
CA ASP A 47 -6.17 1.13 -11.88
C ASP A 47 -5.98 1.12 -13.41
N SER A 48 -7.00 1.54 -14.15
CA SER A 48 -6.97 1.47 -15.62
C SER A 48 -6.08 2.55 -16.24
N GLU A 49 -5.73 3.59 -15.49
CA GLU A 49 -4.85 4.66 -15.96
C GLU A 49 -3.38 4.29 -15.77
N ALA A 50 -2.97 3.92 -14.55
CA ALA A 50 -1.58 3.59 -14.22
C ALA A 50 -1.24 2.09 -14.36
N GLY A 51 -2.23 1.23 -14.62
CA GLY A 51 -2.04 -0.21 -14.84
C GLY A 51 -1.65 -1.02 -13.59
N GLY A 52 -1.61 -0.39 -12.41
CA GLY A 52 -1.30 -1.00 -11.12
C GLY A 52 -2.53 -1.34 -10.29
N THR A 53 -2.31 -1.54 -8.99
CA THR A 53 -3.36 -1.76 -7.98
C THR A 53 -3.02 -1.05 -6.68
N TRP A 54 -4.01 -0.91 -5.79
CA TRP A 54 -3.81 -0.32 -4.45
C TRP A 54 -4.03 -1.31 -3.32
N ILE A 55 -4.60 -2.48 -3.63
CA ILE A 55 -4.91 -3.52 -2.66
C ILE A 55 -5.07 -4.86 -3.39
N GLY A 56 -4.69 -5.96 -2.74
CA GLY A 56 -4.91 -7.28 -3.29
C GLY A 56 -4.39 -8.37 -2.37
N HIS A 57 -4.60 -9.61 -2.80
CA HIS A 57 -4.02 -10.80 -2.17
C HIS A 57 -3.63 -11.83 -3.24
N ASN A 58 -2.72 -12.71 -2.90
CA ASN A 58 -2.31 -13.80 -3.77
C ASN A 58 -2.65 -15.19 -3.18
N GLU A 59 -2.39 -16.21 -3.97
CA GLU A 59 -2.66 -17.61 -3.58
C GLU A 59 -1.82 -18.13 -2.42
N HIS A 60 -0.70 -17.46 -2.08
CA HIS A 60 0.12 -17.78 -0.91
C HIS A 60 -0.43 -17.18 0.39
N GLY A 61 -1.56 -16.47 0.33
CA GLY A 61 -2.16 -15.79 1.48
C GLY A 61 -1.51 -14.44 1.80
N LEU A 62 -0.62 -13.95 0.94
CA LEU A 62 -0.05 -12.62 1.07
C LEU A 62 -1.09 -11.55 0.72
N PHE A 63 -1.31 -10.64 1.63
CA PHE A 63 -2.04 -9.39 1.44
C PHE A 63 -1.06 -8.23 1.25
N VAL A 64 -1.36 -7.34 0.30
CA VAL A 64 -0.66 -6.06 0.14
C VAL A 64 -1.70 -4.95 -0.04
N GLY A 65 -1.54 -3.85 0.69
CA GLY A 65 -2.38 -2.66 0.54
C GLY A 65 -1.57 -1.38 0.73
N ILE A 66 -1.87 -0.35 -0.05
CA ILE A 66 -1.15 0.93 -0.02
C ILE A 66 -2.11 2.09 0.19
N THR A 67 -1.67 3.05 0.99
CA THR A 67 -2.27 4.39 1.04
C THR A 67 -1.22 5.42 0.66
N ASN A 68 -1.64 6.54 0.13
CA ASN A 68 -0.73 7.66 -0.02
C ASN A 68 -0.27 8.15 1.35
N ARG A 69 0.98 8.59 1.44
CA ARG A 69 1.49 9.27 2.62
C ARG A 69 1.63 10.75 2.31
N TRP A 70 1.00 11.57 3.13
CA TRP A 70 1.22 13.01 3.11
C TRP A 70 2.55 13.32 3.80
N THR A 71 3.38 14.12 3.16
CA THR A 71 4.72 14.45 3.61
C THR A 71 5.10 15.85 3.14
N ASP A 72 5.95 16.53 3.91
CA ASP A 72 6.56 17.82 3.52
C ASP A 72 7.81 17.60 2.63
N ALA A 73 8.23 16.35 2.40
CA ALA A 73 9.33 16.05 1.50
C ALA A 73 8.93 16.32 0.04
N GLU A 74 9.80 16.99 -0.68
CA GLU A 74 9.70 17.14 -2.14
C GLU A 74 10.11 15.83 -2.80
N LEU A 75 9.12 15.02 -3.17
CA LEU A 75 9.31 13.75 -3.86
C LEU A 75 8.83 13.87 -5.31
N ALA A 76 9.60 13.30 -6.23
CA ALA A 76 9.29 13.26 -7.66
C ALA A 76 9.31 11.80 -8.12
N GLY A 77 8.24 11.07 -7.82
CA GLY A 77 8.14 9.65 -8.16
C GLY A 77 8.24 9.39 -9.66
N ASP A 78 9.22 8.60 -10.08
CA ASP A 78 9.39 8.15 -11.47
C ASP A 78 8.63 6.84 -11.74
N ARG A 79 8.14 6.20 -10.68
CA ARG A 79 7.39 4.95 -10.76
C ARG A 79 6.11 4.99 -9.93
N SER A 80 5.03 4.46 -10.52
CA SER A 80 3.73 4.39 -9.85
C SER A 80 3.75 3.48 -8.61
N ARG A 81 3.20 3.98 -7.50
CA ARG A 81 2.94 3.20 -6.27
C ARG A 81 2.04 1.99 -6.53
N GLY A 82 1.12 2.10 -7.49
CA GLY A 82 0.24 1.00 -7.89
C GLY A 82 1.00 -0.15 -8.55
N LEU A 83 2.05 0.13 -9.32
CA LEU A 83 2.95 -0.88 -9.87
C LEU A 83 3.81 -1.52 -8.77
N LEU A 84 4.30 -0.74 -7.80
CA LEU A 84 5.01 -1.27 -6.63
C LEU A 84 4.15 -2.27 -5.87
N THR A 85 2.87 -1.93 -5.63
CA THR A 85 1.90 -2.80 -4.95
C THR A 85 1.68 -4.10 -5.73
N ARG A 86 1.50 -4.00 -7.06
CA ARG A 86 1.32 -5.17 -7.94
C ARG A 86 2.53 -6.10 -7.92
N ASP A 87 3.74 -5.55 -7.96
CA ASP A 87 4.96 -6.35 -7.96
C ASP A 87 5.25 -6.97 -6.58
N ALA A 88 4.86 -6.28 -5.49
CA ALA A 88 4.91 -6.84 -4.14
C ALA A 88 3.93 -8.02 -3.97
N LEU A 89 2.75 -7.97 -4.59
CA LEU A 89 1.78 -9.07 -4.60
C LEU A 89 2.27 -10.35 -5.31
N ARG A 90 3.35 -10.27 -6.07
CA ARG A 90 3.98 -11.44 -6.72
C ARG A 90 4.97 -12.19 -5.84
N LYS A 91 5.10 -11.80 -4.57
CA LYS A 91 6.00 -12.44 -3.61
C LYS A 91 5.28 -13.56 -2.86
N GLU A 92 6.04 -14.49 -2.31
CA GLU A 92 5.49 -15.65 -1.62
C GLU A 92 5.11 -15.34 -0.17
N SER A 93 5.70 -14.30 0.44
CA SER A 93 5.47 -13.93 1.84
C SER A 93 5.54 -12.43 2.10
N ALA A 94 5.00 -12.00 3.24
CA ALA A 94 5.08 -10.61 3.70
C ALA A 94 6.53 -10.13 3.87
N GLU A 95 7.42 -10.98 4.36
CA GLU A 95 8.84 -10.65 4.49
C GLU A 95 9.53 -10.47 3.13
N GLU A 96 9.23 -11.31 2.14
CA GLU A 96 9.77 -11.17 0.80
C GLU A 96 9.24 -9.92 0.10
N ALA A 97 7.95 -9.64 0.26
CA ALA A 97 7.34 -8.41 -0.24
C ALA A 97 8.01 -7.16 0.38
N ALA A 98 8.27 -7.18 1.69
CA ALA A 98 8.94 -6.07 2.36
C ALA A 98 10.38 -5.87 1.82
N ARG A 99 11.16 -6.95 1.66
CA ARG A 99 12.54 -6.88 1.08
C ARG A 99 12.51 -6.39 -0.37
N PHE A 100 11.51 -6.80 -1.13
CA PHE A 100 11.33 -6.30 -2.49
C PHE A 100 11.08 -4.78 -2.50
N VAL A 101 10.17 -4.28 -1.64
CA VAL A 101 9.90 -2.84 -1.53
C VAL A 101 11.14 -2.08 -1.07
N GLU A 102 11.90 -2.61 -0.09
CA GLU A 102 13.16 -2.04 0.36
C GLU A 102 14.19 -1.91 -0.78
N SER A 103 14.26 -2.89 -1.69
CA SER A 103 15.10 -2.78 -2.88
C SER A 103 14.55 -1.78 -3.88
N ALA A 104 13.23 -1.81 -4.14
CA ALA A 104 12.60 -0.96 -5.14
C ALA A 104 12.76 0.53 -4.86
N VAL A 105 12.72 0.95 -3.58
CA VAL A 105 12.92 2.37 -3.20
C VAL A 105 14.38 2.83 -3.27
N ARG A 106 15.34 1.92 -3.52
CA ARG A 106 16.73 2.25 -3.84
C ARG A 106 16.95 2.44 -5.33
N ASP A 107 16.15 1.74 -6.13
CA ASP A 107 16.29 1.69 -7.59
C ASP A 107 15.38 2.72 -8.29
N HIS A 108 14.31 3.17 -7.62
CA HIS A 108 13.31 4.08 -8.14
C HIS A 108 12.91 5.13 -7.10
N GLU A 109 12.49 6.29 -7.60
CA GLU A 109 11.83 7.29 -6.78
C GLU A 109 10.31 7.06 -6.76
N PHE A 110 9.70 7.21 -5.59
CA PHE A 110 8.26 7.10 -5.39
C PHE A 110 7.74 8.31 -4.64
N ASP A 111 6.50 8.69 -4.93
CA ASP A 111 5.75 9.58 -4.05
C ASP A 111 5.51 8.91 -2.69
N GLY A 112 5.21 9.71 -1.67
CA GLY A 112 4.98 9.21 -0.31
C GLY A 112 3.91 8.12 -0.23
N PHE A 113 4.21 7.04 0.52
CA PHE A 113 3.27 5.95 0.73
C PHE A 113 3.37 5.33 2.11
N ASN A 114 2.27 4.71 2.55
CA ASN A 114 2.22 3.71 3.60
C ASN A 114 1.79 2.40 2.95
N LEU A 115 2.63 1.38 2.98
CA LEU A 115 2.37 0.08 2.38
C LEU A 115 2.32 -0.99 3.47
N VAL A 116 1.21 -1.72 3.53
CA VAL A 116 1.01 -2.84 4.44
C VAL A 116 1.22 -4.13 3.68
N VAL A 117 2.06 -5.00 4.19
CA VAL A 117 2.18 -6.40 3.76
C VAL A 117 1.86 -7.31 4.92
N ALA A 118 1.03 -8.32 4.71
CA ALA A 118 0.65 -9.25 5.77
C ALA A 118 0.37 -10.65 5.21
N ASP A 119 0.79 -11.66 5.96
CA ASP A 119 0.43 -13.06 5.79
C ASP A 119 0.15 -13.69 7.16
N GLU A 120 0.04 -15.01 7.24
CA GLU A 120 -0.20 -15.69 8.51
C GLU A 120 0.96 -15.56 9.51
N ASN A 121 2.19 -15.28 9.05
CA ASN A 121 3.41 -15.30 9.85
C ASN A 121 3.92 -13.90 10.23
N ALA A 122 3.66 -12.90 9.38
CA ALA A 122 4.17 -11.55 9.57
C ALA A 122 3.19 -10.48 9.06
N ALA A 123 3.19 -9.34 9.73
CA ALA A 123 2.51 -8.13 9.25
C ALA A 123 3.43 -6.93 9.45
N LEU A 124 3.71 -6.21 8.37
CA LEU A 124 4.64 -5.09 8.36
C LEU A 124 3.98 -3.86 7.71
N LEU A 125 4.34 -2.70 8.25
CA LEU A 125 4.08 -1.40 7.64
C LEU A 125 5.39 -0.81 7.15
N LEU A 126 5.42 -0.45 5.87
CA LEU A 126 6.52 0.24 5.21
C LEU A 126 6.06 1.67 4.91
N GLU A 127 6.72 2.62 5.54
CA GLU A 127 6.42 4.05 5.42
C GLU A 127 7.53 4.73 4.61
N TRP A 128 7.15 5.40 3.53
CA TRP A 128 8.08 6.12 2.65
C TRP A 128 7.74 7.60 2.58
N ASP A 129 8.71 8.43 2.94
CA ASP A 129 8.65 9.90 2.82
C ASP A 129 10.00 10.49 2.34
N GLY A 130 10.73 9.70 1.49
CA GLY A 130 12.12 9.95 1.12
C GLY A 130 13.09 9.12 1.96
N GLN A 131 12.63 8.57 3.07
CA GLN A 131 13.33 7.58 3.88
C GLN A 131 12.38 6.42 4.17
N LEU A 132 12.89 5.20 4.07
CA LEU A 132 12.08 4.03 4.38
C LEU A 132 12.14 3.71 5.87
N ALA A 133 10.98 3.73 6.53
CA ALA A 133 10.78 3.17 7.86
C ALA A 133 9.97 1.89 7.77
N VAL A 134 10.39 0.85 8.50
CA VAL A 134 9.69 -0.44 8.56
C VAL A 134 9.29 -0.72 10.00
N ARG A 135 8.02 -1.04 10.19
CA ARG A 135 7.46 -1.37 11.51
C ARG A 135 6.75 -2.72 11.45
N ASN A 136 7.03 -3.60 12.42
CA ASN A 136 6.28 -4.83 12.61
C ASN A 136 5.01 -4.55 13.41
N PHE A 137 3.86 -4.99 12.91
CA PHE A 137 2.64 -5.04 13.69
C PHE A 137 2.67 -6.21 14.67
N GLN A 138 2.07 -6.01 15.84
CA GLN A 138 1.78 -7.10 16.76
C GLN A 138 0.37 -7.64 16.48
N PRO A 139 0.02 -8.87 16.88
CA PRO A 139 -1.36 -9.35 16.76
C PRO A 139 -2.36 -8.33 17.32
N GLY A 140 -3.38 -7.96 16.50
CA GLY A 140 -4.34 -6.93 16.88
C GLY A 140 -5.00 -6.26 15.67
N VAL A 141 -5.72 -5.18 15.97
CA VAL A 141 -6.36 -4.34 14.94
C VAL A 141 -5.53 -3.08 14.75
N HIS A 142 -5.18 -2.80 13.51
CA HIS A 142 -4.35 -1.67 13.11
C HIS A 142 -5.08 -0.80 12.10
N VAL A 143 -4.90 0.51 12.21
CA VAL A 143 -5.51 1.50 11.30
C VAL A 143 -4.40 2.31 10.64
N VAL A 144 -4.35 2.26 9.33
CA VAL A 144 -3.39 3.01 8.50
C VAL A 144 -4.15 4.04 7.67
N VAL A 145 -3.69 5.28 7.71
CA VAL A 145 -4.25 6.41 6.96
C VAL A 145 -3.12 7.21 6.28
N ASN A 146 -3.47 8.26 5.53
CA ASN A 146 -2.46 9.06 4.81
C ASN A 146 -1.40 9.73 5.70
N VAL A 147 -1.66 9.90 6.98
CA VAL A 147 -0.74 10.59 7.92
C VAL A 147 0.00 9.65 8.87
N GLY A 148 -0.19 8.35 8.77
CA GLY A 148 0.48 7.35 9.62
C GLY A 148 -0.42 6.20 10.04
N ALA A 149 -0.09 5.54 11.14
CA ALA A 149 -0.81 4.38 11.65
C ALA A 149 -0.96 4.41 13.18
N ASP A 150 -2.07 3.83 13.68
CA ASP A 150 -2.33 3.54 15.11
C ASP A 150 -2.18 4.72 16.07
N GLY A 151 -2.48 5.94 15.62
CA GLY A 151 -2.37 7.15 16.43
C GLY A 151 -1.02 7.86 16.35
N ASP A 152 -0.02 7.26 15.70
CA ASP A 152 1.25 7.92 15.34
C ASP A 152 1.05 8.69 14.03
N TRP A 153 0.40 9.87 14.17
CA TRP A 153 0.04 10.71 13.04
C TRP A 153 1.08 11.81 12.81
N ARG A 154 1.66 11.83 11.61
CA ARG A 154 2.54 12.92 11.14
C ARG A 154 1.77 13.76 10.14
N ILE A 155 1.20 14.86 10.61
CA ILE A 155 0.42 15.80 9.80
C ILE A 155 1.40 16.80 9.21
N PRO A 156 1.55 16.88 7.86
CA PRO A 156 2.41 17.87 7.22
C PRO A 156 1.92 19.30 7.50
N GLU A 157 2.83 20.28 7.44
CA GLU A 157 2.52 21.69 7.67
C GLU A 157 1.53 22.22 6.63
N GLU A 158 1.72 21.82 5.36
CA GLU A 158 0.80 22.10 4.28
C GLU A 158 -0.03 20.86 3.95
N ARG A 159 -1.33 20.92 4.22
CA ARG A 159 -2.25 19.91 3.69
C ARG A 159 -2.40 20.11 2.20
N PRO A 160 -2.32 19.02 1.39
CA PRO A 160 -2.72 19.10 0.00
C PRO A 160 -4.17 19.62 -0.06
N GLU A 161 -4.37 20.82 -0.63
CA GLU A 161 -5.71 21.30 -0.90
C GLU A 161 -6.38 20.36 -1.89
N ASP A 162 -7.61 19.93 -1.60
CA ASP A 162 -8.50 19.18 -2.49
C ASP A 162 -8.04 17.78 -2.94
N GLY A 163 -7.52 16.94 -2.07
CA GLY A 163 -7.28 15.54 -2.42
C GLY A 163 -6.37 15.33 -3.64
N ARG A 164 -5.82 16.38 -4.20
CA ARG A 164 -4.83 16.32 -5.27
C ARG A 164 -3.58 15.71 -4.70
N GLN A 165 -3.39 14.47 -5.03
CA GLN A 165 -2.20 13.73 -4.67
C GLN A 165 -1.07 14.25 -5.54
N GLN A 166 0.09 14.52 -4.92
CA GLN A 166 1.33 14.69 -5.66
C GLN A 166 1.50 13.45 -6.53
N GLY A 167 1.36 13.58 -7.82
CA GLY A 167 1.37 12.46 -8.77
C GLY A 167 0.90 12.80 -10.17
N GLU A 168 0.67 14.06 -10.52
CA GLU A 168 0.25 14.48 -11.86
C GLU A 168 1.39 14.70 -12.87
N ASN A 169 2.60 14.30 -12.59
CA ASN A 169 3.74 14.50 -13.51
C ASN A 169 4.44 13.18 -13.87
N ALA A 170 3.70 12.25 -14.49
CA ALA A 170 4.31 11.17 -15.26
C ALA A 170 3.38 10.86 -16.45
N ALA A 171 3.44 11.73 -17.45
CA ALA A 171 3.00 11.43 -18.81
C ALA A 171 4.19 11.02 -19.66
#